data_930c09d567aaa5a5f8c205c66c959d2d
#
_entry.id   930c09d567aaa5a5f8c205c66c959d2d
#
_cell.length_a   1.000
_cell.length_b   1.000
_cell.length_c   1.000
_cell.angle_alpha   90.00
_cell.angle_beta   90.00
_cell.angle_gamma   90.00
#
_symmetry.space_group_name_H-M   'P 1'
#
loop_
_entity.id
_entity.type
_entity.pdbx_description
1 polymer ?
#
loop_
_entity_poly.entity_id
_entity_poly.type
_entity_poly.pdbx_seq_one_letter_code
_entity_poly.pdbx_strand_id
1 'polypeptide(L)'
;LKYKKIKLYAFILIAFTFILSGCSRSYKSSQIQFGIFAAQNALWDEAIFRWKKAVQLNPESAAAHNNLAVAYEKKGLLDEAEKEYETAMKLNPKNSYIKANFENFKKSLVSQDEDEKKEKKDEKK
;
A
#
# COMPACT_ATOMS: atom_id res chain seq x y z
N LEU A 1 23.02 27.18 -40.05
CA LEU A 1 23.75 26.31 -39.09
C LEU A 1 23.23 26.45 -37.65
N LYS A 2 22.94 27.65 -37.15
CA LYS A 2 22.40 27.91 -35.79
C LYS A 2 21.04 27.21 -35.54
N TYR A 3 20.10 27.25 -36.46
CA TYR A 3 18.76 26.65 -36.34
C TYR A 3 18.78 25.12 -36.22
N LYS A 4 19.69 24.44 -36.91
CA LYS A 4 19.83 22.97 -36.79
C LYS A 4 20.35 22.57 -35.43
N LYS A 5 21.28 23.34 -34.84
CA LYS A 5 21.79 23.08 -33.48
C LYS A 5 20.70 23.29 -32.40
N ILE A 6 19.89 24.34 -32.53
CA ILE A 6 18.79 24.63 -31.59
C ILE A 6 17.74 23.48 -31.59
N LYS A 7 17.36 23.00 -32.78
CA LYS A 7 16.45 21.85 -32.90
C LYS A 7 17.05 20.58 -32.29
N LEU A 8 18.33 20.35 -32.46
CA LEU A 8 19.02 19.19 -31.87
C LEU A 8 19.05 19.26 -30.34
N TYR A 9 19.34 20.42 -29.74
CA TYR A 9 19.31 20.61 -28.29
C TYR A 9 17.91 20.48 -27.72
N ALA A 10 16.89 20.99 -28.40
CA ALA A 10 15.49 20.82 -27.99
C ALA A 10 15.08 19.33 -28.00
N PHE A 11 15.51 18.57 -29.01
CA PHE A 11 15.25 17.15 -29.11
C PHE A 11 15.95 16.36 -27.99
N ILE A 12 17.20 16.71 -27.66
CA ILE A 12 17.97 16.10 -26.58
C ILE A 12 17.31 16.38 -25.21
N LEU A 13 16.85 17.63 -24.98
CA LEU A 13 16.15 18.01 -23.75
C LEU A 13 14.82 17.24 -23.59
N ILE A 14 14.04 17.11 -24.66
CA ILE A 14 12.77 16.35 -24.64
C ILE A 14 13.05 14.87 -24.39
N ALA A 15 14.04 14.26 -25.03
CA ALA A 15 14.42 12.88 -24.83
C ALA A 15 14.90 12.64 -23.38
N PHE A 16 15.65 13.58 -22.80
CA PHE A 16 16.14 13.50 -21.45
C PHE A 16 15.03 13.56 -20.40
N THR A 17 13.98 14.36 -20.62
CA THR A 17 12.80 14.40 -19.75
C THR A 17 11.99 13.10 -19.80
N PHE A 18 11.90 12.47 -20.97
CA PHE A 18 11.24 11.16 -21.11
C PHE A 18 11.97 10.02 -20.37
N ILE A 19 13.30 10.03 -20.41
CA ILE A 19 14.12 9.01 -19.70
C ILE A 19 13.96 9.12 -18.19
N LEU A 20 13.95 10.36 -17.63
CA LEU A 20 13.77 10.58 -16.19
C LEU A 20 12.38 10.17 -15.71
N SER A 21 11.34 10.36 -16.51
CA SER A 21 9.96 9.96 -16.17
C SER A 21 9.76 8.42 -16.14
N GLY A 22 10.47 7.68 -16.99
CA GLY A 22 10.38 6.23 -17.06
C GLY A 22 10.98 5.52 -15.84
N CYS A 23 12.13 5.98 -15.34
CA CYS A 23 12.79 5.40 -14.17
C CYS A 23 11.95 5.53 -12.89
N SER A 24 11.26 6.64 -12.69
CA SER A 24 10.42 6.87 -11.51
C SER A 24 9.22 5.92 -11.43
N ARG A 25 8.61 5.60 -12.56
CA ARG A 25 7.45 4.70 -12.63
C ARG A 25 7.83 3.25 -12.32
N SER A 26 8.96 2.78 -12.84
CA SER A 26 9.48 1.44 -12.58
C SER A 26 9.83 1.23 -11.11
N TYR A 27 10.44 2.21 -10.46
CA TYR A 27 10.80 2.14 -9.05
C TYR A 27 9.58 2.07 -8.13
N LYS A 28 8.51 2.85 -8.40
CA LYS A 28 7.25 2.81 -7.65
C LYS A 28 6.58 1.44 -7.70
N SER A 29 6.52 0.86 -8.90
CA SER A 29 5.95 -0.47 -9.13
C SER A 29 6.76 -1.54 -8.41
N SER A 30 8.09 -1.43 -8.36
CA SER A 30 8.95 -2.42 -7.73
C SER A 30 8.72 -2.54 -6.23
N GLN A 31 8.46 -1.44 -5.49
CA GLN A 31 8.20 -1.50 -4.06
C GLN A 31 6.93 -2.30 -3.73
N ILE A 32 5.87 -2.16 -4.53
CA ILE A 32 4.65 -2.96 -4.36
C ILE A 32 4.95 -4.44 -4.60
N GLN A 33 5.66 -4.78 -5.67
CA GLN A 33 5.99 -6.16 -6.00
C GLN A 33 6.90 -6.82 -4.96
N PHE A 34 7.92 -6.13 -4.48
CA PHE A 34 8.77 -6.63 -3.39
C PHE A 34 7.99 -6.83 -2.09
N GLY A 35 7.05 -5.93 -1.78
CA GLY A 35 6.15 -6.10 -0.64
C GLY A 35 5.26 -7.34 -0.79
N ILE A 36 4.71 -7.60 -1.98
CA ILE A 36 3.91 -8.80 -2.25
C ILE A 36 4.76 -10.05 -2.07
N PHE A 37 5.98 -10.08 -2.61
CA PHE A 37 6.90 -11.20 -2.44
C PHE A 37 7.22 -11.44 -0.96
N ALA A 38 7.50 -10.39 -0.19
CA ALA A 38 7.73 -10.49 1.24
C ALA A 38 6.51 -11.06 1.99
N ALA A 39 5.31 -10.58 1.69
CA ALA A 39 4.08 -11.05 2.30
C ALA A 39 3.77 -12.52 1.97
N GLN A 40 4.03 -12.97 0.75
CA GLN A 40 3.90 -14.38 0.34
C GLN A 40 4.83 -15.31 1.14
N ASN A 41 5.95 -14.79 1.64
CA ASN A 41 6.89 -15.51 2.49
C ASN A 41 6.70 -15.21 3.98
N ALA A 42 5.58 -14.62 4.37
CA ALA A 42 5.25 -14.22 5.75
C ALA A 42 6.27 -13.25 6.39
N LEU A 43 7.09 -12.56 5.59
CA LEU A 43 8.04 -11.55 6.02
C LEU A 43 7.32 -10.20 6.19
N TRP A 44 6.43 -10.13 7.19
CA TRP A 44 5.51 -9.00 7.35
C TRP A 44 6.22 -7.67 7.63
N ASP A 45 7.33 -7.66 8.36
CA ASP A 45 8.10 -6.44 8.63
C ASP A 45 8.72 -5.87 7.34
N GLU A 46 9.23 -6.73 6.47
CA GLU A 46 9.72 -6.33 5.14
C GLU A 46 8.57 -5.85 4.24
N ALA A 47 7.43 -6.53 4.26
CA ALA A 47 6.25 -6.11 3.51
C ALA A 47 5.79 -4.71 3.94
N ILE A 48 5.70 -4.44 5.25
CA ILE A 48 5.38 -3.12 5.81
C ILE A 48 6.40 -2.08 5.32
N PHE A 49 7.70 -2.37 5.42
CA PHE A 49 8.74 -1.45 4.96
C PHE A 49 8.57 -1.09 3.47
N ARG A 50 8.35 -2.10 2.62
CA ARG A 50 8.18 -1.91 1.17
C ARG A 50 6.91 -1.13 0.84
N TRP A 51 5.79 -1.46 1.46
CA TRP A 51 4.53 -0.78 1.19
C TRP A 51 4.45 0.61 1.79
N LYS A 52 5.08 0.87 2.94
CA LYS A 52 5.33 2.25 3.43
C LYS A 52 6.08 3.07 2.40
N LYS A 53 7.13 2.49 1.81
CA LYS A 53 7.89 3.16 0.75
C LYS A 53 7.04 3.40 -0.50
N ALA A 54 6.17 2.45 -0.88
CA ALA A 54 5.25 2.62 -1.99
C ALA A 54 4.26 3.77 -1.74
N VAL A 55 3.69 3.87 -0.53
CA VAL A 55 2.80 4.97 -0.11
C VAL A 55 3.54 6.31 -0.13
N GLN A 56 4.77 6.39 0.37
CA GLN A 56 5.58 7.62 0.30
C GLN A 56 5.81 8.09 -1.14
N LEU A 57 6.05 7.16 -2.07
CA LEU A 57 6.30 7.45 -3.48
C LEU A 57 5.02 7.79 -4.26
N ASN A 58 3.88 7.26 -3.82
CA ASN A 58 2.57 7.52 -4.41
C ASN A 58 1.48 7.45 -3.33
N PRO A 59 1.22 8.57 -2.62
CA PRO A 59 0.21 8.64 -1.57
C PRO A 59 -1.22 8.38 -2.04
N GLU A 60 -1.47 8.46 -3.35
CA GLU A 60 -2.79 8.23 -3.95
C GLU A 60 -2.99 6.76 -4.41
N SER A 61 -2.07 5.87 -4.07
CA SER A 61 -2.17 4.47 -4.44
C SER A 61 -3.07 3.70 -3.47
N ALA A 62 -4.35 3.58 -3.77
CA ALA A 62 -5.29 2.77 -2.99
C ALA A 62 -4.79 1.33 -2.79
N ALA A 63 -4.11 0.75 -3.79
CA ALA A 63 -3.53 -0.59 -3.69
C ALA A 63 -2.38 -0.66 -2.68
N ALA A 64 -1.51 0.37 -2.62
CA ALA A 64 -0.42 0.40 -1.64
C ALA A 64 -0.95 0.53 -0.22
N HIS A 65 -1.94 1.40 0.01
CA HIS A 65 -2.62 1.53 1.30
C HIS A 65 -3.31 0.23 1.73
N ASN A 66 -4.08 -0.39 0.84
CA ASN A 66 -4.73 -1.67 1.14
C ASN A 66 -3.71 -2.78 1.50
N ASN A 67 -2.61 -2.88 0.78
CA ASN A 67 -1.59 -3.88 1.06
C ASN A 67 -0.89 -3.60 2.40
N LEU A 68 -0.60 -2.34 2.71
CA LEU A 68 -0.04 -1.93 3.99
C LEU A 68 -0.98 -2.26 5.14
N ALA A 69 -2.29 -2.03 4.97
CA ALA A 69 -3.33 -2.39 5.94
C ALA A 69 -3.32 -3.90 6.24
N VAL A 70 -3.27 -4.74 5.19
CA VAL A 70 -3.17 -6.20 5.34
C VAL A 70 -1.93 -6.59 6.15
N ALA A 71 -0.78 -5.96 5.90
CA ALA A 71 0.44 -6.29 6.64
C ALA A 71 0.36 -5.86 8.11
N TYR A 72 -0.23 -4.71 8.40
CA TYR A 72 -0.48 -4.27 9.77
C TYR A 72 -1.45 -5.20 10.49
N GLU A 73 -2.54 -5.63 9.85
CA GLU A 73 -3.48 -6.63 10.38
C GLU A 73 -2.74 -7.93 10.76
N LYS A 74 -1.88 -8.44 9.88
CA LYS A 74 -1.08 -9.64 10.14
C LYS A 74 -0.07 -9.49 11.28
N LYS A 75 0.33 -8.27 11.60
CA LYS A 75 1.20 -7.95 12.73
C LYS A 75 0.42 -7.62 14.01
N GLY A 76 -0.92 -7.60 13.96
CA GLY A 76 -1.77 -7.21 15.10
C GLY A 76 -1.75 -5.70 15.38
N LEU A 77 -1.28 -4.89 14.45
CA LEU A 77 -1.28 -3.42 14.53
C LEU A 77 -2.62 -2.91 13.98
N LEU A 78 -3.67 -3.10 14.78
CA LEU A 78 -5.06 -2.99 14.31
C LEU A 78 -5.47 -1.56 14.02
N ASP A 79 -5.02 -0.59 14.81
CA ASP A 79 -5.32 0.83 14.61
C ASP A 79 -4.68 1.36 13.31
N GLU A 80 -3.43 0.95 13.05
CA GLU A 80 -2.73 1.28 11.82
C GLU A 80 -3.39 0.61 10.61
N ALA A 81 -3.84 -0.63 10.75
CA ALA A 81 -4.54 -1.36 9.70
C ALA A 81 -5.85 -0.66 9.33
N GLU A 82 -6.66 -0.27 10.31
CA GLU A 82 -7.93 0.43 10.07
C GLU A 82 -7.72 1.73 9.30
N LYS A 83 -6.77 2.56 9.75
CA LYS A 83 -6.44 3.84 9.10
C LYS A 83 -6.05 3.67 7.64
N GLU A 84 -5.24 2.65 7.34
CA GLU A 84 -4.79 2.39 5.97
C GLU A 84 -5.92 1.82 5.10
N TYR A 85 -6.79 0.95 5.64
CA TYR A 85 -7.99 0.49 4.95
C TYR A 85 -8.95 1.63 4.64
N GLU A 86 -9.21 2.53 5.59
CA GLU A 86 -10.04 3.70 5.37
C GLU A 86 -9.49 4.60 4.25
N THR A 87 -8.16 4.81 4.26
CA THR A 87 -7.50 5.58 3.21
C THR A 87 -7.66 4.92 1.85
N ALA A 88 -7.44 3.61 1.77
CA ALA A 88 -7.63 2.86 0.53
C ALA A 88 -9.07 2.96 0.00
N MET A 89 -10.06 2.86 0.88
CA MET A 89 -11.48 3.01 0.54
C MET A 89 -11.84 4.42 0.08
N LYS A 90 -11.27 5.46 0.69
CA LYS A 90 -11.45 6.86 0.24
C LYS A 90 -10.88 7.08 -1.16
N LEU A 91 -9.69 6.51 -1.43
CA LEU A 91 -9.02 6.65 -2.73
C LEU A 91 -9.70 5.86 -3.86
N ASN A 92 -10.27 4.69 -3.56
CA ASN A 92 -10.97 3.87 -4.56
C ASN A 92 -12.19 3.14 -3.97
N PRO A 93 -13.31 3.86 -3.75
CA PRO A 93 -14.50 3.32 -3.09
C PRO A 93 -15.25 2.24 -3.89
N LYS A 94 -14.99 2.15 -5.20
CA LYS A 94 -15.62 1.17 -6.08
C LYS A 94 -14.84 -0.14 -6.21
N ASN A 95 -13.67 -0.23 -5.63
CA ASN A 95 -12.84 -1.43 -5.70
C ASN A 95 -13.40 -2.51 -4.75
N SER A 96 -13.99 -3.55 -5.32
CA SER A 96 -14.59 -4.65 -4.56
C SER A 96 -13.59 -5.41 -3.70
N TYR A 97 -12.34 -5.53 -4.14
CA TYR A 97 -11.28 -6.22 -3.40
C TYR A 97 -10.90 -5.43 -2.12
N ILE A 98 -10.70 -4.12 -2.24
CA ILE A 98 -10.40 -3.25 -1.09
C ILE A 98 -11.57 -3.28 -0.10
N LYS A 99 -12.79 -3.18 -0.62
CA LYS A 99 -14.01 -3.24 0.20
C LYS A 99 -14.11 -4.57 0.95
N ALA A 100 -13.89 -5.69 0.28
CA ALA A 100 -13.95 -7.01 0.90
C ALA A 100 -12.88 -7.17 2.00
N ASN A 101 -11.65 -6.71 1.77
CA ASN A 101 -10.59 -6.76 2.77
C ASN A 101 -10.98 -5.96 4.03
N PHE A 102 -11.44 -4.72 3.85
CA PHE A 102 -11.84 -3.87 4.97
C PHE A 102 -13.06 -4.42 5.73
N GLU A 103 -14.05 -4.98 5.04
CA GLU A 103 -15.20 -5.62 5.68
C GLU A 103 -14.79 -6.87 6.48
N ASN A 104 -13.89 -7.70 5.95
CA ASN A 104 -13.36 -8.86 6.65
C ASN A 104 -12.56 -8.46 7.90
N PHE A 105 -11.72 -7.43 7.77
CA PHE A 105 -10.99 -6.85 8.90
C PHE A 105 -11.96 -6.39 10.02
N LYS A 106 -13.01 -5.65 9.70
CA LYS A 106 -14.01 -5.21 10.70
C LYS A 106 -14.72 -6.38 11.37
N LYS A 107 -15.03 -7.43 10.63
CA LYS A 107 -15.64 -8.65 11.21
C LYS A 107 -14.68 -9.35 12.18
N SER A 108 -13.39 -9.41 11.87
CA SER A 108 -12.40 -10.00 12.75
C SER A 108 -12.24 -9.24 14.07
N LEU A 109 -12.33 -7.90 14.05
CA LEU A 109 -12.33 -7.09 15.26
C LEU A 109 -13.50 -7.43 16.19
N VAL A 110 -14.71 -7.51 15.62
CA VAL A 110 -15.92 -7.83 16.42
C VAL A 110 -15.79 -9.21 17.05
N SER A 111 -15.30 -10.22 16.33
CA SER A 111 -15.12 -11.56 16.88
C SER A 111 -14.08 -11.60 18.00
N GLN A 112 -12.99 -10.86 17.91
CA GLN A 112 -11.97 -10.75 18.96
C GLN A 112 -12.56 -10.12 20.24
N ASP A 113 -13.32 -9.03 20.11
CA ASP A 113 -14.01 -8.39 21.23
C ASP A 113 -15.00 -9.33 21.96
N GLU A 114 -15.70 -10.18 21.21
CA GLU A 114 -16.64 -11.15 21.78
C GLU A 114 -15.92 -12.27 22.55
N ASP A 115 -14.80 -12.74 22.04
CA ASP A 115 -14.01 -13.80 22.67
C ASP A 115 -13.32 -13.27 23.95
N GLU A 116 -12.75 -12.06 23.94
CA GLU A 116 -12.22 -11.43 25.15
C GLU A 116 -13.30 -11.23 26.25
N LYS A 117 -14.51 -10.89 25.86
CA LYS A 117 -15.62 -10.74 26.81
C LYS A 117 -16.05 -12.07 27.42
N LYS A 118 -15.98 -13.16 26.66
CA LYS A 118 -16.26 -14.51 27.17
C LYS A 118 -15.19 -14.96 28.17
N GLU A 119 -13.92 -14.82 27.83
CA GLU A 119 -12.80 -15.18 28.72
C GLU A 119 -12.88 -14.43 30.05
N LYS A 120 -13.08 -13.11 30.03
CA LYS A 120 -13.23 -12.28 31.25
C LYS A 120 -14.46 -12.68 32.11
N LYS A 121 -15.49 -13.31 31.51
CA LYS A 121 -16.66 -13.75 32.22
C LYS A 121 -16.43 -15.12 32.91
N ASP A 122 -15.62 -15.98 32.30
CA ASP A 122 -15.31 -17.30 32.83
C ASP A 122 -14.27 -17.26 33.95
N GLU A 123 -13.34 -16.29 33.92
CA GLU A 123 -12.38 -16.03 34.99
C GLU A 123 -13.03 -15.51 36.30
N LYS A 124 -14.26 -14.98 36.24
CA LYS A 124 -14.99 -14.42 37.39
C LYS A 124 -15.93 -15.42 38.05
N LYS A 125 -15.95 -16.68 37.61
CA LYS A 125 -16.73 -17.77 38.23
C LYS A 125 -15.85 -18.66 39.06
#